data_a364f525c9670a36ca0dc8a0bf0173cd
#
_entry.id   a364f525c9670a36ca0dc8a0bf0173cd
#
_cell.length_a   1.000
_cell.length_b   1.000
_cell.length_c   1.000
_cell.angle_alpha   90.00
_cell.angle_beta   90.00
_cell.angle_gamma   90.00
#
_symmetry.space_group_name_H-M   'P 1'
#
loop_
_entity.id
_entity.type
_entity.pdbx_description
1 polymer ?
#
loop_
_entity_poly.entity_id
_entity_poly.type
_entity_poly.pdbx_seq_one_letter_code
_entity_poly.pdbx_strand_id
1 'polypeptide(L)'
;MQGYNCIMVFDKEEEHLLFCKRLWDPYEGKYNLVGGKIDGGEDGFHAAYRELCEETGITDEDIELTHMMDFTYYNQGCYVEVYVGTLLNDVELVPEDHPLHWLPVTEDFFDLDKFAGEGNIGHMLEQVRDYGIGEKRK
;
A
#
# COMPACT_ATOMS: atom_id res chain seq x y z
N MET A 1 -20.89 -3.40 0.82
CA MET A 1 -19.69 -3.09 1.62
C MET A 1 -18.71 -2.32 0.76
N GLN A 2 -18.17 -1.20 1.27
CA GLN A 2 -17.18 -0.40 0.52
C GLN A 2 -15.84 -1.09 0.50
N GLY A 3 -15.23 -1.22 -0.67
CA GLY A 3 -13.89 -1.74 -0.84
C GLY A 3 -12.84 -0.64 -0.91
N TYR A 4 -11.69 -0.92 -0.32
CA TYR A 4 -10.49 -0.07 -0.39
C TYR A 4 -9.31 -0.93 -0.77
N ASN A 5 -8.24 -0.30 -1.26
CA ASN A 5 -6.98 -0.99 -1.44
C ASN A 5 -5.85 -0.29 -0.69
N CYS A 6 -4.85 -1.07 -0.32
CA CYS A 6 -3.57 -0.60 0.20
C CYS A 6 -2.48 -1.24 -0.65
N ILE A 7 -1.48 -0.48 -1.04
CA ILE A 7 -0.45 -0.95 -1.95
C ILE A 7 0.92 -0.81 -1.30
N MET A 8 1.62 -1.93 -1.13
CA MET A 8 2.99 -1.97 -0.64
C MET A 8 3.93 -1.87 -1.85
N VAL A 9 4.54 -0.71 -2.02
CA VAL A 9 5.48 -0.47 -3.12
C VAL A 9 6.89 -0.45 -2.55
N PHE A 10 7.69 -1.45 -2.93
CA PHE A 10 9.11 -1.50 -2.57
C PHE A 10 9.94 -0.86 -3.68
N ASP A 11 11.03 -0.19 -3.32
CA ASP A 11 12.00 0.29 -4.30
C ASP A 11 12.71 -0.91 -4.96
N LYS A 12 13.54 -0.64 -5.99
CA LYS A 12 14.18 -1.71 -6.77
C LYS A 12 15.01 -2.66 -5.93
N GLU A 13 15.66 -2.14 -4.90
CA GLU A 13 16.54 -2.90 -4.01
C GLU A 13 15.77 -3.54 -2.85
N GLU A 14 14.48 -3.28 -2.72
CA GLU A 14 13.61 -3.76 -1.65
C GLU A 14 14.09 -3.34 -0.24
N GLU A 15 14.70 -2.17 -0.17
CA GLU A 15 15.21 -1.59 1.07
C GLU A 15 14.30 -0.52 1.65
N HIS A 16 13.38 0.02 0.84
CA HIS A 16 12.45 1.08 1.24
C HIS A 16 11.04 0.73 0.80
N LEU A 17 10.09 1.18 1.60
CA LEU A 17 8.65 1.03 1.36
C LEU A 17 8.03 2.41 1.22
N LEU A 18 7.12 2.57 0.26
CA LEU A 18 6.50 3.85 -0.05
C LEU A 18 5.33 4.14 0.88
N PHE A 19 5.31 5.36 1.43
CA PHE A 19 4.24 5.85 2.31
C PHE A 19 3.76 7.23 1.88
N CYS A 20 2.50 7.52 2.16
CA CYS A 20 2.01 8.88 2.20
C CYS A 20 1.91 9.35 3.66
N LYS A 21 2.18 10.63 3.91
CA LYS A 21 1.95 11.22 5.22
C LYS A 21 0.62 11.94 5.19
N ARG A 22 -0.33 11.49 6.01
CA ARG A 22 -1.69 12.04 6.01
C ARG A 22 -1.70 13.50 6.45
N LEU A 23 -2.30 14.38 5.65
CA LEU A 23 -2.44 15.80 5.96
C LEU A 23 -3.72 16.13 6.71
N TRP A 24 -4.70 15.20 6.70
CA TRP A 24 -5.98 15.35 7.40
C TRP A 24 -6.49 14.00 7.87
N ASP A 25 -7.50 14.02 8.74
CA ASP A 25 -8.11 12.80 9.28
C ASP A 25 -8.83 11.99 8.20
N PRO A 26 -8.90 10.66 8.34
CA PRO A 26 -8.36 9.88 9.47
C PRO A 26 -6.83 9.77 9.43
N TYR A 27 -6.22 9.59 10.60
CA TYR A 27 -4.78 9.40 10.77
C TYR A 27 -3.91 10.61 10.40
N GLU A 28 -4.41 11.83 10.60
CA GLU A 28 -3.63 13.04 10.33
C GLU A 28 -2.25 12.97 11.01
N GLY A 29 -1.19 13.28 10.24
CA GLY A 29 0.19 13.27 10.72
C GLY A 29 0.84 11.90 10.76
N LYS A 30 0.11 10.82 10.46
CA LYS A 30 0.66 9.46 10.42
C LYS A 30 0.97 9.02 9.00
N TYR A 31 1.90 8.09 8.89
CA TYR A 31 2.22 7.44 7.62
C TYR A 31 1.23 6.33 7.33
N ASN A 32 0.80 6.24 6.09
CA ASN A 32 -0.06 5.17 5.61
C ASN A 32 0.44 4.68 4.25
N LEU A 33 0.07 3.46 3.90
CA LEU A 33 0.31 2.95 2.55
C LEU A 33 -0.54 3.74 1.56
N VAL A 34 -0.07 3.83 0.33
CA VAL A 34 -0.85 4.44 -0.75
C VAL A 34 -2.00 3.53 -1.14
N GLY A 35 -3.03 4.09 -1.76
CA GLY A 35 -4.23 3.36 -2.16
C GLY A 35 -5.46 4.23 -1.99
N GLY A 36 -6.64 3.66 -2.23
CA GLY A 36 -7.89 4.38 -2.14
C GLY A 36 -9.11 3.50 -2.28
N LYS A 37 -10.20 4.08 -2.77
CA LYS A 37 -11.47 3.37 -2.93
C LYS A 37 -11.49 2.52 -4.18
N ILE A 38 -12.11 1.35 -4.06
CA ILE A 38 -12.46 0.52 -5.20
C ILE A 38 -13.86 0.97 -5.63
N ASP A 39 -13.98 1.46 -6.86
CA ASP A 39 -15.27 1.91 -7.39
C ASP A 39 -16.18 0.72 -7.67
N GLY A 40 -17.49 0.93 -7.56
CA GLY A 40 -18.47 -0.12 -7.80
C GLY A 40 -18.32 -0.72 -9.19
N GLY A 41 -18.22 -2.05 -9.26
CA GLY A 41 -18.06 -2.77 -10.52
C GLY A 41 -16.64 -2.78 -11.09
N GLU A 42 -15.70 -2.13 -10.42
CA GLU A 42 -14.30 -2.11 -10.84
C GLU A 42 -13.59 -3.37 -10.34
N ASP A 43 -12.76 -3.98 -11.21
CA ASP A 43 -11.89 -5.08 -10.81
C ASP A 43 -10.83 -4.59 -9.82
N GLY A 44 -10.51 -5.39 -8.79
CA GLY A 44 -9.57 -5.03 -7.74
C GLY A 44 -8.18 -4.66 -8.24
N PHE A 45 -7.61 -5.45 -9.17
CA PHE A 45 -6.31 -5.12 -9.78
C PHE A 45 -6.35 -3.81 -10.54
N HIS A 46 -7.41 -3.60 -11.31
CA HIS A 46 -7.58 -2.35 -12.05
C HIS A 46 -7.64 -1.15 -11.09
N ALA A 47 -8.40 -1.28 -10.01
CA ALA A 47 -8.51 -0.24 -8.98
C ALA A 47 -7.15 0.05 -8.33
N ALA A 48 -6.36 -1.00 -8.05
CA ALA A 48 -5.06 -0.85 -7.42
C ALA A 48 -4.10 -0.07 -8.33
N TYR A 49 -3.99 -0.44 -9.60
CA TYR A 49 -3.13 0.27 -10.54
C TYR A 49 -3.61 1.71 -10.77
N ARG A 50 -4.92 1.92 -10.86
CA ARG A 50 -5.50 3.25 -11.04
C ARG A 50 -5.19 4.16 -9.85
N GLU A 51 -5.44 3.71 -8.63
CA GLU A 51 -5.17 4.49 -7.41
C GLU A 51 -3.68 4.76 -7.24
N LEU A 52 -2.83 3.78 -7.54
CA LEU A 52 -1.38 3.96 -7.47
C LEU A 52 -0.92 5.05 -8.43
N CYS A 53 -1.43 5.03 -9.66
CA CYS A 53 -1.10 6.04 -10.67
C CYS A 53 -1.59 7.43 -10.25
N GLU A 54 -2.82 7.52 -9.76
CA GLU A 54 -3.41 8.79 -9.32
C GLU A 54 -2.62 9.40 -8.16
N GLU A 55 -2.24 8.59 -7.17
CA GLU A 55 -1.57 9.10 -5.97
C GLU A 55 -0.06 9.32 -6.12
N THR A 56 0.60 8.57 -6.98
CA THR A 56 2.06 8.54 -7.02
C THR A 56 2.68 8.75 -8.40
N GLY A 57 1.92 8.60 -9.46
CA GLY A 57 2.43 8.61 -10.83
C GLY A 57 3.05 7.29 -11.28
N ILE A 58 3.10 6.28 -10.41
CA ILE A 58 3.64 4.95 -10.77
C ILE A 58 2.61 4.22 -11.63
N THR A 59 3.06 3.65 -12.74
CA THR A 59 2.18 2.95 -13.70
C THR A 59 2.45 1.45 -13.71
N ASP A 60 1.61 0.71 -14.45
CA ASP A 60 1.76 -0.72 -14.64
C ASP A 60 2.99 -1.11 -15.45
N GLU A 61 3.65 -0.15 -16.07
CA GLU A 61 4.94 -0.37 -16.73
C GLU A 61 6.09 -0.35 -15.72
N ASP A 62 5.88 0.27 -14.55
CA ASP A 62 6.90 0.44 -13.53
C ASP A 62 6.91 -0.67 -12.49
N ILE A 63 5.80 -1.37 -12.33
CA ILE A 63 5.62 -2.34 -11.25
C ILE A 63 4.59 -3.40 -11.65
N GLU A 64 4.81 -4.62 -11.16
CA GLU A 64 3.82 -5.69 -11.25
C GLU A 64 3.25 -5.96 -9.86
N LEU A 65 1.94 -5.80 -9.69
CA LEU A 65 1.28 -5.97 -8.40
C LEU A 65 0.76 -7.39 -8.23
N THR A 66 0.90 -7.89 -7.00
CA THR A 66 0.34 -9.18 -6.57
C THR A 66 -0.67 -8.92 -5.47
N HIS A 67 -1.85 -9.53 -5.56
CA HIS A 67 -2.86 -9.46 -4.50
C HIS A 67 -2.40 -10.39 -3.37
N MET A 68 -2.07 -9.82 -2.21
CA MET A 68 -1.43 -10.55 -1.13
C MET A 68 -2.40 -11.04 -0.06
N MET A 69 -3.32 -10.18 0.37
CA MET A 69 -4.25 -10.51 1.44
C MET A 69 -5.40 -9.51 1.50
N ASP A 70 -6.39 -9.80 2.33
CA ASP A 70 -7.54 -8.92 2.56
C ASP A 70 -7.82 -8.79 4.04
N PHE A 71 -8.38 -7.64 4.42
CA PHE A 71 -8.95 -7.41 5.74
C PHE A 71 -10.42 -7.03 5.57
N THR A 72 -11.29 -7.60 6.40
CA THR A 72 -12.71 -7.24 6.40
C THR A 72 -13.09 -6.65 7.76
N TYR A 73 -13.67 -5.47 7.74
CA TYR A 73 -14.10 -4.74 8.92
C TYR A 73 -15.63 -4.71 8.95
N TYR A 74 -16.23 -5.71 9.56
CA TYR A 74 -17.69 -5.89 9.55
C TYR A 74 -18.42 -4.74 10.23
N ASN A 75 -17.87 -4.20 11.34
CA ASN A 75 -18.48 -3.09 12.05
C ASN A 75 -18.52 -1.81 11.24
N GLN A 76 -17.52 -1.56 10.40
CA GLN A 76 -17.45 -0.39 9.54
C GLN A 76 -18.07 -0.63 8.17
N GLY A 77 -18.43 -1.86 7.85
CA GLY A 77 -19.01 -2.21 6.56
C GLY A 77 -18.06 -2.02 5.38
N CYS A 78 -16.78 -2.34 5.57
CA CYS A 78 -15.76 -2.19 4.52
C CYS A 78 -14.77 -3.33 4.51
N TYR A 79 -14.04 -3.46 3.41
CA TYR A 79 -12.91 -4.39 3.31
C TYR A 79 -11.74 -3.68 2.63
N VAL A 80 -10.54 -4.20 2.87
CA VAL A 80 -9.31 -3.67 2.30
C VAL A 80 -8.57 -4.80 1.60
N GLU A 81 -8.30 -4.63 0.31
CA GLU A 81 -7.43 -5.53 -0.46
C GLU A 81 -6.01 -4.99 -0.40
N VAL A 82 -5.04 -5.86 -0.11
CA VAL A 82 -3.63 -5.48 -0.01
C VAL A 82 -2.87 -6.04 -1.20
N TYR A 83 -2.21 -5.15 -1.93
CA TYR A 83 -1.38 -5.47 -3.09
C TYR A 83 0.07 -5.16 -2.77
N VAL A 84 0.99 -5.89 -3.39
CA VAL A 84 2.43 -5.71 -3.17
C VAL A 84 3.18 -5.84 -4.48
N GLY A 85 4.24 -5.06 -4.63
CA GLY A 85 5.15 -5.15 -5.77
C GLY A 85 6.45 -4.42 -5.52
N THR A 86 7.46 -4.75 -6.33
CA THR A 86 8.76 -4.11 -6.33
C THR A 86 8.93 -3.34 -7.63
N LEU A 87 9.40 -2.10 -7.54
CA LEU A 87 9.65 -1.28 -8.73
C LEU A 87 10.65 -1.96 -9.69
N LEU A 88 10.34 -1.92 -10.97
CA LEU A 88 11.19 -2.45 -12.03
C LEU A 88 12.22 -1.42 -12.48
N ASN A 89 11.92 -0.15 -12.29
CA ASN A 89 12.77 0.98 -12.67
C ASN A 89 12.69 2.08 -11.64
N ASP A 90 13.63 3.03 -11.71
CA ASP A 90 13.53 4.25 -10.93
C ASP A 90 12.38 5.09 -11.47
N VAL A 91 11.62 5.68 -10.56
CA VAL A 91 10.46 6.50 -10.91
C VAL A 91 10.56 7.87 -10.25
N GLU A 92 9.98 8.87 -10.90
CA GLU A 92 9.76 10.16 -10.31
C GLU A 92 8.37 10.18 -9.71
N LEU A 93 8.28 10.35 -8.38
CA LEU A 93 7.00 10.38 -7.69
C LEU A 93 6.28 11.70 -7.92
N VAL A 94 4.98 11.62 -8.21
CA VAL A 94 4.12 12.78 -8.41
C VAL A 94 2.97 12.68 -7.39
N PRO A 95 3.13 13.28 -6.20
CA PRO A 95 2.09 13.21 -5.17
C PRO A 95 0.83 13.98 -5.58
N GLU A 96 -0.33 13.41 -5.26
CA GLU A 96 -1.63 14.05 -5.51
C GLU A 96 -2.01 14.93 -4.33
N ASP A 97 -2.41 14.31 -3.21
CA ASP A 97 -2.92 15.03 -2.04
C ASP A 97 -1.96 15.06 -0.86
N HIS A 98 -1.28 13.96 -0.60
CA HIS A 98 -0.40 13.81 0.55
C HIS A 98 1.05 13.67 0.12
N PRO A 99 2.00 14.23 0.89
CA PRO A 99 3.43 14.02 0.62
C PRO A 99 3.77 12.53 0.62
N LEU A 100 4.69 12.14 -0.26
CA LEU A 100 5.15 10.76 -0.39
C LEU A 100 6.55 10.64 0.19
N HIS A 101 6.80 9.52 0.89
CA HIS A 101 8.07 9.26 1.55
C HIS A 101 8.47 7.80 1.37
N TRP A 102 9.75 7.59 1.10
CA TRP A 102 10.35 6.26 1.16
C TRP A 102 10.90 6.05 2.56
N LEU A 103 10.39 5.05 3.27
CA LEU A 103 10.89 4.70 4.60
C LEU A 103 11.64 3.37 4.55
N PRO A 104 12.75 3.25 5.32
CA PRO A 104 13.50 2.00 5.31
C PRO A 104 12.66 0.85 5.87
N VAL A 105 12.83 -0.34 5.30
CA VAL A 105 12.08 -1.53 5.73
C VAL A 105 12.48 -1.98 7.16
N THR A 106 13.51 -1.36 7.73
CA THR A 106 13.96 -1.61 9.11
C THR A 106 13.17 -0.81 10.16
N GLU A 107 12.26 0.08 9.74
CA GLU A 107 11.38 0.82 10.65
C GLU A 107 10.50 -0.13 11.46
N ASP A 108 10.05 0.34 12.63
CA ASP A 108 9.05 -0.36 13.42
C ASP A 108 7.65 0.03 12.94
N PHE A 109 7.11 -0.76 12.02
CA PHE A 109 5.78 -0.50 11.45
C PHE A 109 4.64 -0.88 12.39
N PHE A 110 4.93 -1.39 13.57
CA PHE A 110 3.95 -1.62 14.63
C PHE A 110 3.75 -0.38 15.51
N ASP A 111 4.54 0.67 15.31
CA ASP A 111 4.43 1.91 16.10
C ASP A 111 3.11 2.63 15.75
N LEU A 112 2.16 2.56 16.69
CA LEU A 112 0.81 3.11 16.50
C LEU A 112 0.78 4.63 16.45
N ASP A 113 1.79 5.30 17.01
CA ASP A 113 1.87 6.76 16.98
C ASP A 113 2.35 7.27 15.62
N LYS A 114 3.13 6.47 14.91
CA LYS A 114 3.75 6.85 13.65
C LYS A 114 2.99 6.35 12.42
N PHE A 115 2.38 5.17 12.53
CA PHE A 115 1.73 4.50 11.39
C PHE A 115 0.23 4.32 11.60
N ALA A 116 -0.52 4.47 10.51
CA ALA A 116 -1.95 4.17 10.47
C ALA A 116 -2.18 2.65 10.52
N GLY A 117 -3.42 2.23 10.73
CA GLY A 117 -3.85 0.84 10.58
C GLY A 117 -3.62 -0.06 11.79
N GLU A 118 -3.35 0.50 12.97
CA GLU A 118 -3.30 -0.25 14.24
C GLU A 118 -2.38 -1.48 14.19
N GLY A 119 -1.19 -1.33 13.58
CA GLY A 119 -0.19 -2.40 13.47
C GLY A 119 -0.33 -3.30 12.26
N ASN A 120 -1.34 -3.10 11.41
CA ASN A 120 -1.55 -3.94 10.22
C ASN A 120 -0.39 -3.84 9.24
N ILE A 121 0.26 -2.69 9.11
CA ILE A 121 1.38 -2.51 8.18
C ILE A 121 2.54 -3.41 8.60
N GLY A 122 2.85 -3.48 9.91
CA GLY A 122 3.87 -4.39 10.42
C GLY A 122 3.54 -5.85 10.12
N HIS A 123 2.28 -6.24 10.29
CA HIS A 123 1.82 -7.59 9.98
C HIS A 123 1.97 -7.89 8.48
N MET A 124 1.60 -6.94 7.62
CA MET A 124 1.74 -7.09 6.17
C MET A 124 3.19 -7.31 5.76
N LEU A 125 4.12 -6.53 6.35
CA LEU A 125 5.54 -6.67 6.04
C LEU A 125 6.08 -8.04 6.46
N GLU A 126 5.64 -8.57 7.60
CA GLU A 126 6.04 -9.90 8.04
C GLU A 126 5.57 -10.98 7.06
N GLN A 127 4.37 -10.83 6.50
CA GLN A 127 3.88 -11.75 5.46
C GLN A 127 4.76 -11.71 4.22
N VAL A 128 5.20 -10.53 3.80
CA VAL A 128 6.12 -10.39 2.66
C VAL A 128 7.45 -11.07 2.96
N ARG A 129 8.00 -10.89 4.16
CA ARG A 129 9.27 -11.50 4.56
C ARG A 129 9.19 -13.03 4.60
N ASP A 130 8.06 -13.56 5.06
CA ASP A 130 7.89 -15.02 5.20
C ASP A 130 7.64 -15.71 3.86
N TYR A 131 6.99 -15.02 2.92
CA TYR A 131 6.49 -15.67 1.69
C TYR A 131 7.02 -15.07 0.39
N GLY A 132 7.73 -13.94 0.46
CA GLY A 132 8.28 -13.26 -0.71
C GLY A 132 7.26 -12.41 -1.45
N ILE A 133 7.76 -11.52 -2.31
CA ILE A 133 6.94 -10.63 -3.12
C ILE A 133 6.63 -11.32 -4.44
N GLY A 134 5.32 -11.55 -4.68
CA GLY A 134 4.87 -12.18 -5.92
C GLY A 134 5.21 -13.65 -6.06
N GLU A 135 5.78 -14.27 -5.04
CA GLU A 135 6.06 -15.71 -5.05
C GLU A 135 4.80 -16.51 -4.82
N LYS A 136 4.67 -17.59 -5.57
CA LYS A 136 3.57 -18.53 -5.36
C LYS A 136 3.87 -19.42 -4.17
N ARG A 137 2.85 -19.66 -3.37
CA ARG A 137 2.91 -20.62 -2.28
C ARG A 137 3.10 -22.02 -2.84
N LYS A 138 3.91 -22.76 -2.17
CA LYS A 138 4.13 -24.16 -2.51
C LYS A 138 3.37 -25.08 -1.59
#